data_3bd51daf35ba4bc620d920483783303b
#
_entry.id   3bd51daf35ba4bc620d920483783303b
#
_cell.length_a   1.000
_cell.length_b   1.000
_cell.length_c   1.000
_cell.angle_alpha   90.00
_cell.angle_beta   90.00
_cell.angle_gamma   90.00
#
_symmetry.space_group_name_H-M   'P 1'
#
loop_
_entity.id
_entity.type
_entity.pdbx_description
1 polymer ?
#
loop_
_entity_poly.entity_id
_entity_poly.type
_entity_poly.pdbx_seq_one_letter_code
_entity_poly.pdbx_strand_id
1 'polypeptide(L)'
;YAYYDCSCDSHSLFDDLAIAGDASYEKHLNKYYTIHLDITSFITGATNPDRIVDEMVERVTHDIKSEFPDVQYSKWNTLMDVLLAVATQKGRKFVMLIDEWDALCREASDKPKLLEQYINLLRNLFKGDNTNRVFAGVYMTGILPIKSYGTQSALNNFRMYSMINPEPIESFYGFTEKETKVLCKKFNLDYQELAHWYNGYQLGINRTKIFNPTSVMTVVTTGICKGYWTQTESFESVRDLINMNFDGVKEALESMLTQQPTKVTVSTFGNDSNVINSKDELFT
;
A
#
# COMPACT_ATOMS: atom_id res chain seq x y z
N TYR A 1 6.55 1.76 10.88
CA TYR A 1 7.59 2.71 11.26
C TYR A 1 8.20 2.34 12.62
N ALA A 2 7.47 2.51 13.73
CA ALA A 2 7.99 2.32 15.09
C ALA A 2 8.71 0.98 15.34
N TYR A 3 8.28 -0.11 14.70
CA TYR A 3 8.93 -1.41 14.85
C TYR A 3 10.38 -1.44 14.34
N TYR A 4 10.64 -0.77 13.22
CA TYR A 4 11.97 -0.82 12.59
C TYR A 4 12.91 0.29 13.07
N ASP A 5 12.37 1.44 13.46
CA ASP A 5 13.15 2.65 13.70
C ASP A 5 14.04 2.53 14.93
N CYS A 6 15.32 2.86 14.73
CA CYS A 6 16.34 2.76 15.79
C CYS A 6 16.44 3.98 16.69
N SER A 7 15.67 5.03 16.43
CA SER A 7 15.68 6.26 17.26
C SER A 7 14.82 6.14 18.51
N CYS A 8 14.03 5.08 18.64
CA CYS A 8 13.15 4.85 19.77
C CYS A 8 13.25 3.41 20.28
N ASP A 9 12.83 3.18 21.52
CA ASP A 9 12.56 1.85 22.07
C ASP A 9 11.06 1.58 21.97
N SER A 10 10.71 0.60 21.15
CA SER A 10 9.31 0.25 20.86
C SER A 10 8.87 -1.08 21.47
N HIS A 11 9.66 -1.69 22.34
CA HIS A 11 9.31 -2.97 22.97
C HIS A 11 7.92 -2.94 23.61
N SER A 12 7.61 -1.88 24.35
CA SER A 12 6.30 -1.74 25.01
C SER A 12 5.09 -1.71 24.07
N LEU A 13 5.32 -1.45 22.77
CA LEU A 13 4.27 -1.45 21.74
C LEU A 13 4.06 -2.83 21.12
N PHE A 14 5.06 -3.71 21.17
CA PHE A 14 5.05 -4.95 20.39
C PHE A 14 5.22 -6.23 21.23
N ASP A 15 5.74 -6.16 22.46
CA ASP A 15 6.02 -7.34 23.30
C ASP A 15 4.78 -8.18 23.61
N ASP A 16 3.60 -7.56 23.70
CA ASP A 16 2.32 -8.24 23.94
C ASP A 16 1.62 -8.68 22.63
N LEU A 17 2.22 -8.45 21.48
CA LEU A 17 1.64 -8.80 20.18
C LEU A 17 2.19 -10.12 19.65
N ALA A 18 1.45 -10.73 18.71
CA ALA A 18 1.82 -12.01 18.10
C ALA A 18 3.23 -12.02 17.49
N ILE A 19 3.72 -10.87 17.02
CA ILE A 19 5.06 -10.72 16.44
C ILE A 19 6.18 -10.99 17.46
N ALA A 20 5.95 -10.76 18.75
CA ALA A 20 6.95 -11.05 19.80
C ALA A 20 7.31 -12.55 19.89
N GLY A 21 6.41 -13.43 19.42
CA GLY A 21 6.67 -14.86 19.30
C GLY A 21 7.47 -15.29 18.07
N ASP A 22 7.77 -14.38 17.15
CA ASP A 22 8.52 -14.68 15.93
C ASP A 22 10.04 -14.70 16.21
N ALA A 23 10.75 -15.71 15.71
CA ALA A 23 12.19 -15.86 15.91
C ALA A 23 13.03 -14.69 15.37
N SER A 24 12.47 -13.86 14.47
CA SER A 24 13.12 -12.68 13.91
C SER A 24 12.78 -11.39 14.65
N TYR A 25 11.94 -11.43 15.68
CA TYR A 25 11.46 -10.25 16.39
C TYR A 25 12.60 -9.33 16.83
N GLU A 26 13.47 -9.81 17.70
CA GLU A 26 14.62 -9.06 18.22
C GLU A 26 15.67 -8.70 17.14
N LYS A 27 15.71 -9.45 16.07
CA LYS A 27 16.61 -9.21 14.96
C LYS A 27 16.27 -7.94 14.20
N HIS A 28 15.00 -7.55 14.20
CA HIS A 28 14.50 -6.45 13.38
C HIS A 28 13.95 -5.28 14.18
N LEU A 29 13.51 -5.50 15.43
CA LEU A 29 12.94 -4.46 16.28
C LEU A 29 14.01 -3.38 16.56
N ASN A 30 13.71 -2.14 16.17
CA ASN A 30 14.54 -0.96 16.39
C ASN A 30 16.00 -1.08 15.86
N LYS A 31 16.19 -1.71 14.69
CA LYS A 31 17.52 -1.98 14.11
C LYS A 31 17.89 -1.12 12.91
N TYR A 32 16.97 -0.35 12.36
CA TYR A 32 17.16 0.34 11.10
C TYR A 32 16.89 1.84 11.20
N TYR A 33 17.43 2.61 10.28
CA TYR A 33 16.88 3.92 9.98
C TYR A 33 15.60 3.73 9.16
N THR A 34 14.54 4.47 9.46
CA THR A 34 13.26 4.26 8.79
C THR A 34 12.82 5.52 8.06
N ILE A 35 12.54 5.39 6.78
CA ILE A 35 11.97 6.46 5.95
C ILE A 35 10.53 6.08 5.62
N HIS A 36 9.59 6.97 5.92
CA HIS A 36 8.19 6.85 5.56
C HIS A 36 7.81 7.98 4.60
N LEU A 37 7.37 7.62 3.41
CA LEU A 37 6.91 8.55 2.38
C LEU A 37 5.43 8.27 2.11
N ASP A 38 4.59 9.26 2.29
CA ASP A 38 3.22 9.30 1.80
C ASP A 38 3.19 10.17 0.54
N ILE A 39 3.00 9.54 -0.62
CA ILE A 39 3.07 10.24 -1.91
C ILE A 39 1.95 11.25 -2.07
N THR A 40 0.78 10.99 -1.52
CA THR A 40 -0.36 11.93 -1.54
C THR A 40 0.00 13.24 -0.83
N SER A 41 0.70 13.15 0.30
CA SER A 41 1.16 14.34 1.04
C SER A 41 2.14 15.20 0.24
N PHE A 42 2.97 14.59 -0.60
CA PHE A 42 3.86 15.34 -1.51
C PHE A 42 3.10 16.02 -2.64
N ILE A 43 2.06 15.38 -3.19
CA ILE A 43 1.22 15.96 -4.23
C ILE A 43 0.47 17.18 -3.69
N THR A 44 -0.21 17.02 -2.57
CA THR A 44 -1.01 18.09 -1.94
C THR A 44 -0.16 19.23 -1.39
N GLY A 45 1.05 18.93 -0.93
CA GLY A 45 2.01 19.90 -0.39
C GLY A 45 2.97 20.52 -1.41
N ALA A 46 2.86 20.17 -2.70
CA ALA A 46 3.74 20.71 -3.72
C ALA A 46 3.47 22.21 -4.00
N THR A 47 4.54 22.97 -4.12
CA THR A 47 4.45 24.39 -4.49
C THR A 47 4.28 24.57 -6.00
N ASN A 48 4.78 23.62 -6.78
CA ASN A 48 4.65 23.58 -8.24
C ASN A 48 4.28 22.17 -8.70
N PRO A 49 3.08 21.96 -9.28
CA PRO A 49 2.61 20.66 -9.74
C PRO A 49 3.49 19.97 -10.79
N ASP A 50 4.37 20.70 -11.47
CA ASP A 50 5.29 20.12 -12.45
C ASP A 50 6.66 19.76 -11.84
N ARG A 51 6.89 20.12 -10.58
CA ARG A 51 8.12 19.86 -9.84
C ARG A 51 7.92 18.93 -8.62
N ILE A 52 6.79 18.26 -8.51
CA ILE A 52 6.46 17.39 -7.36
C ILE A 52 7.61 16.42 -7.05
N VAL A 53 8.17 15.75 -8.05
CA VAL A 53 9.25 14.78 -7.88
C VAL A 53 10.55 15.44 -7.41
N ASP A 54 10.91 16.59 -7.99
CA ASP A 54 12.09 17.34 -7.57
C ASP A 54 11.93 17.83 -6.12
N GLU A 55 10.78 18.42 -5.78
CA GLU A 55 10.49 18.89 -4.42
C GLU A 55 10.50 17.75 -3.40
N MET A 56 9.98 16.58 -3.76
CA MET A 56 10.06 15.39 -2.92
C MET A 56 11.51 14.99 -2.64
N VAL A 57 12.33 14.91 -3.68
CA VAL A 57 13.77 14.57 -3.55
C VAL A 57 14.51 15.63 -2.72
N GLU A 58 14.23 16.92 -2.98
CA GLU A 58 14.83 18.03 -2.22
C GLU A 58 14.49 17.95 -0.73
N ARG A 59 13.20 17.75 -0.38
CA ARG A 59 12.74 17.64 1.02
C ARG A 59 13.37 16.42 1.72
N VAL A 60 13.25 15.24 1.13
CA VAL A 60 13.83 14.02 1.72
C VAL A 60 15.35 14.14 1.89
N THR A 61 16.03 14.69 0.89
CA THR A 61 17.48 14.94 0.97
C THR A 61 17.82 15.93 2.09
N HIS A 62 17.06 17.01 2.23
CA HIS A 62 17.23 18.00 3.28
C HIS A 62 17.06 17.36 4.66
N ASP A 63 15.99 16.61 4.86
CA ASP A 63 15.68 15.96 6.14
C ASP A 63 16.77 14.95 6.55
N ILE A 64 17.24 14.13 5.60
CA ILE A 64 18.32 13.17 5.85
C ILE A 64 19.62 13.91 6.24
N LYS A 65 19.98 14.98 5.51
CA LYS A 65 21.19 15.74 5.82
C LYS A 65 21.11 16.47 7.17
N SER A 66 19.92 16.91 7.54
CA SER A 66 19.66 17.56 8.82
C SER A 66 19.74 16.58 9.99
N GLU A 67 19.27 15.35 9.80
CA GLU A 67 19.36 14.26 10.78
C GLU A 67 20.79 13.72 10.94
N PHE A 68 21.58 13.74 9.86
CA PHE A 68 22.95 13.21 9.84
C PHE A 68 23.98 14.30 9.45
N PRO A 69 24.14 15.37 10.23
CA PRO A 69 25.00 16.51 9.85
C PRO A 69 26.48 16.17 9.87
N ASP A 70 26.89 15.11 10.55
CA ASP A 70 28.29 14.66 10.66
C ASP A 70 28.70 13.69 9.51
N VAL A 71 27.77 13.32 8.62
CA VAL A 71 28.07 12.49 7.46
C VAL A 71 28.68 13.33 6.34
N GLN A 72 29.74 12.82 5.73
CA GLN A 72 30.38 13.46 4.58
C GLN A 72 29.66 13.08 3.29
N TYR A 73 29.03 14.07 2.66
CA TYR A 73 28.29 13.91 1.41
C TYR A 73 29.17 14.30 0.22
N SER A 74 29.04 13.56 -0.90
CA SER A 74 29.72 13.91 -2.14
C SER A 74 29.10 15.14 -2.82
N LYS A 75 29.80 15.72 -3.82
CA LYS A 75 29.24 16.82 -4.62
C LYS A 75 28.08 16.37 -5.53
N TRP A 76 28.11 15.13 -5.99
CA TRP A 76 27.10 14.53 -6.86
C TRP A 76 26.13 13.77 -5.98
N ASN A 77 25.00 14.43 -5.66
CA ASN A 77 24.08 13.95 -4.64
C ASN A 77 22.73 13.63 -5.26
N THR A 78 22.62 12.47 -5.87
CA THR A 78 21.30 11.86 -6.01
C THR A 78 20.79 11.43 -4.63
N LEU A 79 19.50 11.26 -4.45
CA LEU A 79 18.94 10.73 -3.19
C LEU A 79 19.60 9.40 -2.79
N MET A 80 19.88 8.53 -3.78
CA MET A 80 20.61 7.27 -3.55
C MET A 80 22.01 7.51 -2.99
N ASP A 81 22.77 8.50 -3.49
CA ASP A 81 24.11 8.80 -3.00
C ASP A 81 24.10 9.30 -1.56
N VAL A 82 23.09 10.11 -1.21
CA VAL A 82 22.90 10.61 0.15
C VAL A 82 22.60 9.45 1.10
N LEU A 83 21.66 8.57 0.75
CA LEU A 83 21.33 7.38 1.54
C LEU A 83 22.52 6.43 1.68
N LEU A 84 23.28 6.21 0.61
CA LEU A 84 24.48 5.37 0.63
C LEU A 84 25.56 5.93 1.53
N ALA A 85 25.77 7.26 1.53
CA ALA A 85 26.73 7.91 2.41
C ALA A 85 26.39 7.67 3.88
N VAL A 86 25.12 7.86 4.26
CA VAL A 86 24.64 7.59 5.61
C VAL A 86 24.79 6.12 5.97
N ALA A 87 24.26 5.22 5.14
CA ALA A 87 24.30 3.78 5.41
C ALA A 87 25.72 3.25 5.58
N THR A 88 26.66 3.75 4.76
CA THR A 88 28.07 3.33 4.80
C THR A 88 28.79 3.88 6.03
N GLN A 89 28.66 5.19 6.30
CA GLN A 89 29.41 5.83 7.39
C GLN A 89 28.83 5.50 8.77
N LYS A 90 27.52 5.30 8.87
CA LYS A 90 26.85 4.90 10.11
C LYS A 90 26.80 3.39 10.33
N GLY A 91 27.12 2.57 9.32
CA GLY A 91 27.09 1.10 9.39
C GLY A 91 25.69 0.54 9.59
N ARG A 92 24.62 1.27 9.21
CA ARG A 92 23.23 0.87 9.42
C ARG A 92 22.40 1.14 8.17
N LYS A 93 21.59 0.14 7.79
CA LYS A 93 20.73 0.22 6.62
C LYS A 93 19.40 0.91 6.93
N PHE A 94 18.72 1.28 5.87
CA PHE A 94 17.37 1.83 5.90
C PHE A 94 16.30 0.76 5.70
N VAL A 95 15.13 0.97 6.29
CA VAL A 95 13.86 0.41 5.86
C VAL A 95 13.04 1.56 5.27
N MET A 96 12.55 1.40 4.05
CA MET A 96 11.72 2.41 3.40
C MET A 96 10.29 1.92 3.26
N LEU A 97 9.36 2.74 3.72
CA LEU A 97 7.91 2.53 3.63
C LEU A 97 7.35 3.61 2.72
N ILE A 98 6.72 3.22 1.62
CA ILE A 98 6.08 4.16 0.69
C ILE A 98 4.59 3.86 0.67
N ASP A 99 3.81 4.81 1.13
CA ASP A 99 2.35 4.73 1.10
C ASP A 99 1.80 5.45 -0.12
N GLU A 100 0.73 4.93 -0.69
CA GLU A 100 0.09 5.45 -1.90
C GLU A 100 1.11 5.68 -3.05
N TRP A 101 2.02 4.69 -3.26
CA TRP A 101 3.09 4.82 -4.27
C TRP A 101 2.57 5.23 -5.65
N ASP A 102 1.34 4.85 -5.97
CA ASP A 102 0.68 5.06 -7.26
C ASP A 102 -0.14 6.35 -7.33
N ALA A 103 -0.22 7.15 -6.24
CA ALA A 103 -1.01 8.37 -6.20
C ALA A 103 -0.65 9.33 -7.35
N LEU A 104 0.66 9.51 -7.62
CA LEU A 104 1.09 10.36 -8.73
C LEU A 104 0.65 9.81 -10.09
N CYS A 105 0.59 8.48 -10.23
CA CYS A 105 0.12 7.84 -11.45
C CYS A 105 -1.38 8.04 -11.68
N ARG A 106 -2.17 8.10 -10.60
CA ARG A 106 -3.61 8.33 -10.66
C ARG A 106 -3.94 9.81 -10.88
N GLU A 107 -3.28 10.70 -10.16
CA GLU A 107 -3.62 12.12 -10.12
C GLU A 107 -2.96 12.96 -11.21
N ALA A 108 -1.84 12.50 -11.78
CA ALA A 108 -1.08 13.20 -12.82
C ALA A 108 -0.96 12.39 -14.11
N SER A 109 -1.97 11.61 -14.45
CA SER A 109 -1.99 10.76 -15.65
C SER A 109 -1.85 11.54 -16.96
N ASP A 110 -2.20 12.82 -16.97
CA ASP A 110 -2.05 13.76 -18.07
C ASP A 110 -0.64 14.39 -18.17
N LYS A 111 0.28 14.06 -17.22
CA LYS A 111 1.64 14.60 -17.13
C LYS A 111 2.71 13.52 -17.37
N PRO A 112 2.88 13.00 -18.58
CA PRO A 112 3.76 11.86 -18.86
C PRO A 112 5.22 12.09 -18.46
N LYS A 113 5.73 13.32 -18.57
CA LYS A 113 7.11 13.67 -18.16
C LYS A 113 7.31 13.57 -16.65
N LEU A 114 6.35 14.01 -15.86
CA LEU A 114 6.37 13.91 -14.40
C LEU A 114 6.33 12.45 -13.95
N LEU A 115 5.48 11.64 -14.60
CA LEU A 115 5.41 10.20 -14.34
C LEU A 115 6.72 9.49 -14.70
N GLU A 116 7.33 9.84 -15.83
CA GLU A 116 8.63 9.30 -16.20
C GLU A 116 9.72 9.64 -15.18
N GLN A 117 9.76 10.88 -14.70
CA GLN A 117 10.68 11.31 -13.64
C GLN A 117 10.47 10.50 -12.35
N TYR A 118 9.23 10.30 -11.95
CA TYR A 118 8.89 9.52 -10.75
C TYR A 118 9.31 8.04 -10.88
N ILE A 119 8.97 7.40 -11.98
CA ILE A 119 9.36 6.01 -12.23
C ILE A 119 10.90 5.88 -12.32
N ASN A 120 11.59 6.86 -12.90
CA ASN A 120 13.05 6.88 -12.92
C ASN A 120 13.66 7.05 -11.53
N LEU A 121 13.05 7.87 -10.66
CA LEU A 121 13.45 7.98 -9.25
C LEU A 121 13.34 6.63 -8.53
N LEU A 122 12.18 5.97 -8.62
CA LEU A 122 11.97 4.64 -8.01
C LEU A 122 12.95 3.60 -8.57
N ARG A 123 13.22 3.64 -9.87
CA ARG A 123 14.20 2.75 -10.50
C ARG A 123 15.61 2.99 -9.97
N ASN A 124 16.02 4.23 -9.83
CA ASN A 124 17.35 4.58 -9.31
C ASN A 124 17.52 4.15 -7.84
N LEU A 125 16.45 4.27 -7.05
CA LEU A 125 16.48 3.83 -5.65
C LEU A 125 16.51 2.29 -5.52
N PHE A 126 15.75 1.57 -6.34
CA PHE A 126 15.47 0.17 -6.04
C PHE A 126 16.06 -0.83 -7.03
N LYS A 127 16.67 -0.40 -8.14
CA LYS A 127 17.20 -1.31 -9.16
C LYS A 127 18.70 -1.20 -9.38
N GLY A 128 19.39 -0.37 -8.63
CA GLY A 128 20.83 -0.19 -8.75
C GLY A 128 21.63 -1.15 -7.87
N ASP A 129 22.94 -1.26 -8.15
CA ASP A 129 23.87 -2.09 -7.37
C ASP A 129 23.98 -1.70 -5.90
N ASN A 130 23.67 -0.44 -5.57
CA ASN A 130 23.73 0.09 -4.23
C ASN A 130 22.48 -0.23 -3.38
N THR A 131 21.39 -0.68 -4.01
CA THR A 131 20.10 -0.93 -3.32
C THR A 131 20.29 -1.82 -2.08
N ASN A 132 20.97 -2.96 -2.24
CA ASN A 132 21.20 -3.90 -1.14
C ASN A 132 22.20 -3.38 -0.07
N ARG A 133 22.99 -2.37 -0.39
CA ARG A 133 23.90 -1.71 0.58
C ARG A 133 23.15 -0.70 1.43
N VAL A 134 22.14 -0.06 0.85
CA VAL A 134 21.34 1.00 1.48
C VAL A 134 20.16 0.42 2.22
N PHE A 135 19.38 -0.45 1.59
CA PHE A 135 18.11 -0.92 2.15
C PHE A 135 18.22 -2.33 2.72
N ALA A 136 17.63 -2.51 3.90
CA ALA A 136 17.33 -3.81 4.49
C ALA A 136 15.99 -4.36 3.98
N GLY A 137 15.05 -3.47 3.70
CA GLY A 137 13.73 -3.76 3.15
C GLY A 137 13.07 -2.52 2.59
N VAL A 138 12.20 -2.73 1.62
CA VAL A 138 11.32 -1.69 1.06
C VAL A 138 9.93 -2.26 0.96
N TYR A 139 8.95 -1.52 1.47
CA TYR A 139 7.55 -1.89 1.41
C TYR A 139 6.75 -0.75 0.80
N MET A 140 5.97 -1.05 -0.22
CA MET A 140 5.14 -0.08 -0.92
C MET A 140 3.68 -0.53 -0.89
N THR A 141 2.78 0.39 -0.55
CA THR A 141 1.33 0.21 -0.61
C THR A 141 0.73 1.10 -1.67
N GLY A 142 -0.38 0.68 -2.24
CA GLY A 142 -1.11 1.41 -3.26
C GLY A 142 -2.27 0.60 -3.82
N ILE A 143 -3.06 1.21 -4.67
CA ILE A 143 -4.24 0.61 -5.29
C ILE A 143 -3.86 -0.06 -6.61
N LEU A 144 -2.99 0.58 -7.40
CA LEU A 144 -2.61 0.07 -8.71
C LEU A 144 -1.41 -0.88 -8.64
N PRO A 145 -1.41 -1.97 -9.42
CA PRO A 145 -0.26 -2.86 -9.51
C PRO A 145 0.92 -2.15 -10.19
N ILE A 146 2.15 -2.54 -9.80
CA ILE A 146 3.39 -2.07 -10.43
C ILE A 146 3.54 -2.72 -11.81
N LYS A 147 2.67 -2.44 -12.75
CA LYS A 147 2.81 -2.90 -14.13
C LYS A 147 3.00 -1.72 -15.07
N SER A 148 4.12 -1.76 -15.79
CA SER A 148 4.28 -1.19 -17.13
C SER A 148 3.79 0.24 -17.37
N TYR A 149 4.29 1.25 -16.65
CA TYR A 149 4.29 2.57 -17.28
C TYR A 149 5.42 2.62 -18.32
N GLY A 150 5.04 2.45 -19.59
CA GLY A 150 5.83 2.80 -20.79
C GLY A 150 7.10 2.02 -21.10
N THR A 151 7.72 1.31 -20.18
CA THR A 151 8.88 0.43 -20.43
C THR A 151 8.82 -0.78 -19.51
N GLN A 152 8.76 -1.94 -20.12
CA GLN A 152 8.84 -3.23 -19.47
C GLN A 152 9.93 -3.24 -18.38
N SER A 153 9.59 -3.70 -17.18
CA SER A 153 10.54 -4.01 -16.11
C SER A 153 11.08 -2.85 -15.24
N ALA A 154 10.37 -1.73 -15.09
CA ALA A 154 10.90 -0.65 -14.23
C ALA A 154 11.17 -1.08 -12.78
N LEU A 155 10.27 -1.88 -12.19
CA LEU A 155 10.32 -2.33 -10.78
C LEU A 155 10.07 -3.84 -10.65
N ASN A 156 10.68 -4.65 -11.51
CA ASN A 156 10.49 -6.11 -11.52
C ASN A 156 11.18 -6.86 -10.36
N ASN A 157 11.90 -6.18 -9.51
CA ASN A 157 12.54 -6.72 -8.31
C ASN A 157 11.64 -6.72 -7.07
N PHE A 158 10.44 -6.16 -7.17
CA PHE A 158 9.44 -6.24 -6.12
C PHE A 158 8.58 -7.49 -6.24
N ARG A 159 8.31 -8.14 -5.11
CA ARG A 159 7.26 -9.13 -5.02
C ARG A 159 5.94 -8.42 -4.75
N MET A 160 4.99 -8.59 -5.65
CA MET A 160 3.68 -7.98 -5.54
C MET A 160 2.70 -8.95 -4.89
N TYR A 161 1.95 -8.43 -3.92
CA TYR A 161 0.81 -9.08 -3.31
C TYR A 161 -0.44 -8.25 -3.58
N SER A 162 -1.55 -8.90 -3.83
CA SER A 162 -2.85 -8.24 -4.05
C SER A 162 -3.95 -9.09 -3.46
N MET A 163 -5.17 -8.56 -3.37
CA MET A 163 -6.32 -9.36 -2.93
C MET A 163 -6.61 -10.55 -3.84
N ILE A 164 -6.12 -10.53 -5.09
CA ILE A 164 -6.27 -11.61 -6.06
C ILE A 164 -5.18 -12.67 -5.88
N ASN A 165 -3.95 -12.24 -5.56
CA ASN A 165 -2.78 -13.10 -5.32
C ASN A 165 -2.18 -12.76 -3.96
N PRO A 166 -2.86 -13.10 -2.85
CA PRO A 166 -2.51 -12.62 -1.52
C PRO A 166 -1.45 -13.44 -0.80
N GLU A 167 -1.11 -14.66 -1.29
CA GLU A 167 -0.25 -15.56 -0.55
C GLU A 167 1.21 -15.05 -0.43
N PRO A 168 1.82 -15.20 0.74
CA PRO A 168 1.32 -15.86 1.98
C PRO A 168 0.74 -14.86 3.01
N ILE A 169 0.34 -13.65 2.60
CA ILE A 169 -0.05 -12.58 3.52
C ILE A 169 -1.58 -12.33 3.55
N GLU A 170 -2.39 -13.28 3.12
CA GLU A 170 -3.85 -13.13 3.04
C GLU A 170 -4.50 -12.73 4.37
N SER A 171 -3.96 -13.19 5.51
CA SER A 171 -4.48 -12.84 6.84
C SER A 171 -4.19 -11.40 7.28
N PHE A 172 -3.34 -10.68 6.55
CA PHE A 172 -2.96 -9.30 6.88
C PHE A 172 -3.72 -8.24 6.07
N TYR A 173 -4.63 -8.65 5.18
CA TYR A 173 -5.47 -7.71 4.42
C TYR A 173 -6.63 -7.11 5.22
N GLY A 174 -6.90 -7.65 6.40
CA GLY A 174 -7.96 -7.18 7.29
C GLY A 174 -8.10 -8.10 8.49
N PHE A 175 -9.22 -7.97 9.22
CA PHE A 175 -9.49 -8.86 10.34
C PHE A 175 -9.91 -10.24 9.84
N THR A 176 -9.23 -11.27 10.31
CA THR A 176 -9.67 -12.65 10.10
C THR A 176 -10.98 -12.92 10.84
N GLU A 177 -11.70 -13.97 10.43
CA GLU A 177 -12.91 -14.40 11.13
C GLU A 177 -12.67 -14.66 12.62
N LYS A 178 -11.50 -15.24 12.96
CA LYS A 178 -11.11 -15.51 14.35
C LYS A 178 -10.95 -14.21 15.16
N GLU A 179 -10.23 -13.24 14.60
CA GLU A 179 -10.01 -11.94 15.24
C GLU A 179 -11.32 -11.17 15.39
N THR A 180 -12.17 -11.18 14.36
CA THR A 180 -13.49 -10.54 14.39
C THR A 180 -14.37 -11.13 15.50
N LYS A 181 -14.40 -12.47 15.67
CA LYS A 181 -15.12 -13.12 16.75
C LYS A 181 -14.58 -12.73 18.15
N VAL A 182 -13.26 -12.58 18.28
CA VAL A 182 -12.63 -12.12 19.53
C VAL A 182 -13.05 -10.68 19.84
N LEU A 183 -13.02 -9.79 18.83
CA LEU A 183 -13.48 -8.40 18.99
C LEU A 183 -14.96 -8.34 19.37
N CYS A 184 -15.82 -9.07 18.68
CA CYS A 184 -17.25 -9.13 19.01
C CYS A 184 -17.48 -9.56 20.47
N LYS A 185 -16.78 -10.60 20.92
CA LYS A 185 -16.87 -11.04 22.33
C LYS A 185 -16.37 -9.96 23.30
N LYS A 186 -15.24 -9.31 23.00
CA LYS A 186 -14.64 -8.27 23.86
C LYS A 186 -15.54 -7.05 24.01
N PHE A 187 -16.24 -6.65 22.95
CA PHE A 187 -17.08 -5.45 22.90
C PHE A 187 -18.59 -5.75 22.99
N ASN A 188 -18.97 -6.98 23.32
CA ASN A 188 -20.36 -7.43 23.47
C ASN A 188 -21.21 -7.13 22.22
N LEU A 189 -20.69 -7.46 21.04
CA LEU A 189 -21.33 -7.30 19.73
C LEU A 189 -21.82 -8.65 19.20
N ASP A 190 -22.90 -8.65 18.43
CA ASP A 190 -23.37 -9.84 17.74
C ASP A 190 -22.51 -10.10 16.48
N TYR A 191 -21.76 -11.22 16.52
CA TYR A 191 -20.95 -11.63 15.37
C TYR A 191 -21.81 -11.98 14.15
N GLN A 192 -23.01 -12.56 14.34
CA GLN A 192 -23.86 -12.96 13.21
C GLN A 192 -24.40 -11.73 12.47
N GLU A 193 -24.80 -10.72 13.23
CA GLU A 193 -25.21 -9.43 12.66
C GLU A 193 -24.06 -8.76 11.92
N LEU A 194 -22.87 -8.65 12.55
CA LEU A 194 -21.68 -8.07 11.92
C LEU A 194 -21.30 -8.84 10.64
N ALA A 195 -21.32 -10.16 10.68
CA ALA A 195 -21.00 -10.99 9.52
C ALA A 195 -22.07 -10.88 8.42
N HIS A 196 -23.33 -10.67 8.76
CA HIS A 196 -24.39 -10.42 7.78
C HIS A 196 -24.17 -9.11 7.03
N TRP A 197 -23.78 -8.05 7.73
CA TRP A 197 -23.54 -6.74 7.14
C TRP A 197 -22.25 -6.67 6.32
N TYR A 198 -21.18 -7.32 6.79
CA TYR A 198 -19.83 -7.17 6.24
C TYR A 198 -19.24 -8.50 5.77
N ASN A 199 -20.09 -9.38 5.23
CA ASN A 199 -19.72 -10.71 4.76
C ASN A 199 -18.38 -10.66 3.99
N GLY A 200 -17.30 -10.99 4.72
CA GLY A 200 -15.93 -10.71 4.36
C GLY A 200 -15.49 -11.35 3.05
N TYR A 201 -14.44 -10.82 2.49
CA TYR A 201 -13.76 -11.39 1.34
C TYR A 201 -13.21 -12.78 1.67
N GLN A 202 -13.13 -13.65 0.67
CA GLN A 202 -12.42 -14.92 0.76
C GLN A 202 -11.17 -14.84 -0.10
N LEU A 203 -10.01 -14.80 0.53
CA LEU A 203 -8.74 -14.59 -0.12
C LEU A 203 -7.93 -15.88 -0.22
N GLY A 204 -7.20 -15.99 -1.33
CA GLY A 204 -6.23 -17.04 -1.56
C GLY A 204 -6.82 -18.44 -1.75
N ILE A 205 -5.94 -19.41 -1.91
CA ILE A 205 -6.27 -20.82 -2.12
C ILE A 205 -7.00 -21.40 -0.90
N ASN A 206 -6.64 -20.93 0.30
CA ASN A 206 -7.24 -21.38 1.57
C ASN A 206 -8.60 -20.75 1.85
N ARG A 207 -9.08 -19.85 0.98
CA ARG A 207 -10.31 -19.09 1.18
C ARG A 207 -10.38 -18.43 2.56
N THR A 208 -9.27 -17.82 2.97
CA THR A 208 -9.17 -17.12 4.25
C THR A 208 -10.18 -15.98 4.28
N LYS A 209 -11.11 -16.04 5.23
CA LYS A 209 -12.19 -15.07 5.36
C LYS A 209 -11.68 -13.82 6.08
N ILE A 210 -11.78 -12.69 5.40
CA ILE A 210 -11.27 -11.40 5.84
C ILE A 210 -12.41 -10.38 5.89
N PHE A 211 -12.47 -9.62 6.97
CA PHE A 211 -13.41 -8.53 7.17
C PHE A 211 -12.71 -7.19 6.99
N ASN A 212 -13.39 -6.24 6.37
CA ASN A 212 -12.87 -4.88 6.18
C ASN A 212 -12.59 -4.21 7.53
N PRO A 213 -11.35 -3.73 7.78
CA PRO A 213 -10.97 -3.14 9.07
C PRO A 213 -11.78 -1.92 9.45
N THR A 214 -12.06 -1.02 8.51
CA THR A 214 -12.83 0.20 8.75
C THR A 214 -14.24 -0.13 9.22
N SER A 215 -14.92 -1.06 8.55
CA SER A 215 -16.27 -1.48 8.93
C SER A 215 -16.30 -2.12 10.31
N VAL A 216 -15.39 -3.07 10.58
CA VAL A 216 -15.31 -3.75 11.88
C VAL A 216 -15.02 -2.76 13.00
N MET A 217 -14.01 -1.89 12.82
CA MET A 217 -13.63 -0.93 13.87
C MET A 217 -14.70 0.14 14.10
N THR A 218 -15.43 0.53 13.06
CA THR A 218 -16.55 1.45 13.23
C THR A 218 -17.68 0.82 14.05
N VAL A 219 -18.01 -0.45 13.81
CA VAL A 219 -18.98 -1.17 14.67
C VAL A 219 -18.47 -1.33 16.08
N VAL A 220 -17.21 -1.68 16.27
CA VAL A 220 -16.58 -1.76 17.60
C VAL A 220 -16.71 -0.45 18.37
N THR A 221 -16.60 0.68 17.68
CA THR A 221 -16.66 2.02 18.30
C THR A 221 -18.10 2.50 18.53
N THR A 222 -19.02 2.21 17.61
CA THR A 222 -20.37 2.77 17.60
C THR A 222 -21.44 1.81 18.12
N GLY A 223 -21.16 0.51 18.12
CA GLY A 223 -22.13 -0.55 18.42
C GLY A 223 -23.21 -0.75 17.35
N ILE A 224 -23.09 -0.11 16.17
CA ILE A 224 -24.15 -0.09 15.15
C ILE A 224 -23.61 -0.65 13.83
N CYS A 225 -24.31 -1.66 13.30
CA CYS A 225 -24.08 -2.17 11.94
C CYS A 225 -24.89 -1.34 10.93
N LYS A 226 -24.23 -0.81 9.90
CA LYS A 226 -24.85 -0.09 8.77
C LYS A 226 -23.91 -0.05 7.56
N GLY A 227 -24.37 0.43 6.41
CA GLY A 227 -23.55 0.59 5.20
C GLY A 227 -22.51 1.70 5.35
N TYR A 228 -21.31 1.36 5.77
CA TYR A 228 -20.19 2.32 5.90
C TYR A 228 -19.45 2.55 4.58
N TRP A 229 -19.52 1.61 3.65
CA TRP A 229 -18.84 1.68 2.35
C TRP A 229 -19.30 2.83 1.46
N THR A 230 -20.57 3.19 1.53
CA THR A 230 -21.17 4.25 0.70
C THR A 230 -20.72 5.67 1.10
N GLN A 231 -19.92 5.80 2.14
CA GLN A 231 -19.43 7.08 2.66
C GLN A 231 -17.93 7.27 2.40
N THR A 232 -17.30 6.41 1.61
CA THR A 232 -15.87 6.48 1.28
C THR A 232 -15.66 7.08 -0.10
N GLU A 233 -14.55 7.78 -0.31
CA GLU A 233 -14.12 8.30 -1.63
C GLU A 233 -14.08 7.21 -2.70
N SER A 234 -13.75 5.98 -2.30
CA SER A 234 -13.74 4.83 -3.19
C SER A 234 -15.11 4.54 -3.82
N PHE A 235 -16.20 4.81 -3.11
CA PHE A 235 -17.55 4.63 -3.66
C PHE A 235 -17.86 5.64 -4.78
N GLU A 236 -17.48 6.90 -4.61
CA GLU A 236 -17.70 7.94 -5.62
C GLU A 236 -16.89 7.65 -6.89
N SER A 237 -15.64 7.26 -6.72
CA SER A 237 -14.77 6.86 -7.83
C SER A 237 -15.31 5.67 -8.61
N VAL A 238 -15.83 4.65 -7.92
CA VAL A 238 -16.42 3.46 -8.56
C VAL A 238 -17.74 3.82 -9.26
N ARG A 239 -18.57 4.67 -8.66
CA ARG A 239 -19.86 5.09 -9.26
C ARG A 239 -19.67 5.68 -10.66
N ASP A 240 -18.66 6.53 -10.82
CA ASP A 240 -18.38 7.21 -12.08
C ASP A 240 -17.77 6.26 -13.15
N LEU A 241 -17.21 5.14 -12.71
CA LEU A 241 -16.65 4.09 -13.57
C LEU A 241 -17.70 3.08 -14.03
N ILE A 242 -18.85 2.96 -13.34
CA ILE A 242 -19.90 2.02 -13.70
C ILE A 242 -20.62 2.49 -14.99
N ASN A 243 -20.20 1.91 -16.11
CA ASN A 243 -20.87 2.12 -17.38
C ASN A 243 -21.74 0.91 -17.73
N MET A 244 -23.06 1.07 -17.64
CA MET A 244 -24.03 0.01 -17.93
C MET A 244 -24.06 -0.43 -19.40
N ASN A 245 -23.35 0.28 -20.28
CA ASN A 245 -23.23 -0.08 -21.69
C ASN A 245 -22.15 -1.15 -21.97
N PHE A 246 -21.34 -1.52 -20.98
CA PHE A 246 -20.41 -2.63 -21.16
C PHE A 246 -21.16 -3.96 -21.20
N ASP A 247 -20.82 -4.80 -22.18
CA ASP A 247 -21.40 -6.12 -22.32
C ASP A 247 -21.24 -6.96 -21.04
N GLY A 248 -22.37 -7.48 -20.55
CA GLY A 248 -22.43 -8.35 -19.37
C GLY A 248 -22.39 -7.63 -18.01
N VAL A 249 -22.28 -6.30 -17.94
CA VAL A 249 -22.33 -5.57 -16.66
C VAL A 249 -23.71 -5.65 -16.02
N LYS A 250 -24.77 -5.45 -16.82
CA LYS A 250 -26.13 -5.51 -16.33
C LYS A 250 -26.48 -6.88 -15.77
N GLU A 251 -26.19 -7.93 -16.52
CA GLU A 251 -26.42 -9.33 -16.11
C GLU A 251 -25.60 -9.70 -14.85
N ALA A 252 -24.37 -9.20 -14.77
CA ALA A 252 -23.54 -9.40 -13.59
C ALA A 252 -24.13 -8.73 -12.35
N LEU A 253 -24.60 -7.48 -12.47
CA LEU A 253 -25.25 -6.77 -11.37
C LEU A 253 -26.56 -7.44 -10.94
N GLU A 254 -27.40 -7.89 -11.90
CA GLU A 254 -28.62 -8.64 -11.61
C GLU A 254 -28.31 -9.96 -10.87
N SER A 255 -27.25 -10.67 -11.27
CA SER A 255 -26.78 -11.88 -10.58
C SER A 255 -26.34 -11.56 -9.15
N MET A 256 -25.53 -10.50 -8.95
CA MET A 256 -25.08 -10.09 -7.62
C MET A 256 -26.24 -9.66 -6.72
N LEU A 257 -27.23 -8.93 -7.24
CA LEU A 257 -28.43 -8.53 -6.48
C LEU A 257 -29.25 -9.74 -6.03
N THR A 258 -29.25 -10.82 -6.81
CA THR A 258 -29.90 -12.09 -6.47
C THR A 258 -28.99 -13.04 -5.69
N GLN A 259 -27.85 -12.58 -5.21
CA GLN A 259 -26.83 -13.34 -4.48
C GLN A 259 -26.25 -14.53 -5.27
N GLN A 260 -26.26 -14.43 -6.60
CA GLN A 260 -25.61 -15.41 -7.46
C GLN A 260 -24.17 -14.99 -7.76
N PRO A 261 -23.23 -15.93 -7.81
CA PRO A 261 -21.84 -15.61 -8.10
C PRO A 261 -21.67 -15.16 -9.55
N THR A 262 -20.92 -14.08 -9.74
CA THR A 262 -20.48 -13.62 -11.05
C THR A 262 -19.03 -14.00 -11.26
N LYS A 263 -18.73 -14.67 -12.38
CA LYS A 263 -17.36 -15.02 -12.75
C LYS A 263 -16.69 -13.82 -13.42
N VAL A 264 -15.51 -13.47 -12.93
CA VAL A 264 -14.64 -12.42 -13.47
C VAL A 264 -13.32 -13.03 -13.92
N THR A 265 -12.82 -12.62 -15.09
CA THR A 265 -11.55 -13.08 -15.65
C THR A 265 -10.47 -12.06 -15.36
N VAL A 266 -9.64 -12.36 -14.40
CA VAL A 266 -8.60 -11.44 -13.89
C VAL A 266 -7.38 -11.28 -14.81
N SER A 267 -7.25 -12.10 -15.87
CA SER A 267 -6.09 -12.13 -16.77
C SER A 267 -5.91 -10.89 -17.65
N THR A 268 -6.95 -10.06 -17.75
CA THR A 268 -6.98 -8.85 -18.60
C THR A 268 -6.65 -7.56 -17.86
N PHE A 269 -6.46 -7.62 -16.54
CA PHE A 269 -6.13 -6.43 -15.76
C PHE A 269 -4.71 -5.93 -16.12
N GLY A 270 -4.67 -4.97 -17.02
CA GLY A 270 -3.46 -4.28 -17.46
C GLY A 270 -3.63 -2.78 -17.30
N ASN A 271 -2.61 -2.11 -16.77
CA ASN A 271 -2.61 -0.66 -16.54
C ASN A 271 -2.46 0.19 -17.82
N ASP A 272 -2.73 -0.36 -18.99
CA ASP A 272 -2.49 0.34 -20.25
C ASP A 272 -3.59 1.35 -20.63
N SER A 273 -4.68 1.41 -19.87
CA SER A 273 -5.71 2.43 -20.08
C SER A 273 -6.28 2.90 -18.74
N ASN A 274 -6.31 4.22 -18.55
CA ASN A 274 -7.09 4.89 -17.50
C ASN A 274 -8.60 4.78 -17.75
N VAL A 275 -9.00 3.89 -18.62
CA VAL A 275 -10.39 3.71 -19.04
C VAL A 275 -10.77 2.25 -18.86
N ILE A 276 -11.73 2.00 -18.01
CA ILE A 276 -12.36 0.68 -17.86
C ILE A 276 -13.15 0.40 -19.14
N ASN A 277 -12.83 -0.68 -19.83
CA ASN A 277 -13.40 -1.02 -21.12
C ASN A 277 -14.25 -2.32 -21.12
N SER A 278 -14.28 -3.02 -20.00
CA SER A 278 -14.99 -4.30 -19.91
C SER A 278 -15.57 -4.55 -18.52
N LYS A 279 -16.55 -5.46 -18.48
CA LYS A 279 -17.11 -5.99 -17.22
C LYS A 279 -16.00 -6.55 -16.30
N ASP A 280 -15.08 -7.31 -16.86
CA ASP A 280 -14.04 -7.98 -16.08
C ASP A 280 -13.05 -6.97 -15.49
N GLU A 281 -12.72 -5.88 -16.18
CA GLU A 281 -11.92 -4.78 -15.65
C GLU A 281 -12.66 -4.00 -14.56
N LEU A 282 -13.98 -3.80 -14.71
CA LEU A 282 -14.80 -3.11 -13.72
C LEU A 282 -14.87 -3.87 -12.38
N PHE A 283 -14.93 -5.21 -12.42
CA PHE A 283 -15.10 -6.05 -11.24
C PHE A 283 -13.78 -6.64 -10.70
N THR A 284 -12.63 -6.32 -11.29
CA THR A 284 -11.29 -6.70 -10.82
C THR A 284 -10.67 -5.63 -9.99
#